data_2688b2c7d175b5e6955dd98fc7a3720b
#
_entry.id   2688b2c7d175b5e6955dd98fc7a3720b
#
_cell.length_a   1.000
_cell.length_b   1.000
_cell.length_c   1.000
_cell.angle_alpha   90.00
_cell.angle_beta   90.00
_cell.angle_gamma   90.00
#
_symmetry.space_group_name_H-M   'P 1'
#
loop_
_entity.id
_entity.type
_entity.pdbx_description
1 polymer ?
#
loop_
_entity_poly.entity_id
_entity_poly.type
_entity_poly.pdbx_seq_one_letter_code
_entity_poly.pdbx_strand_id
1 'polypeptide(L)'
;INGSDWSSDVCSSDLDLLLCHGAERITPLGTSSDLYAGQAVDRLGVKLGFPFPAGVYVSEQAALCKEKVHPKVSVHELTCSLSGLENQCAKLLADGHDAPYVCKYCLLCVGETLVRMANNALAEHPGLPVVFAGGVMSSDLIRTYVTNRVPNAHFVPGKFASDNAIGISILAARECGAWPTTSM
;
A
#
# COMPACT_ATOMS: atom_id res chain seq x y z
N ILE A 1 22.79 -9.08 -29.02
CA ILE A 1 22.16 -8.77 -27.73
C ILE A 1 22.11 -7.28 -27.64
N ASN A 2 20.99 -6.68 -28.06
CA ASN A 2 20.74 -5.25 -27.92
C ASN A 2 20.57 -4.93 -26.45
N GLY A 3 21.55 -4.20 -25.93
CA GLY A 3 21.40 -3.50 -24.66
C GLY A 3 20.48 -2.32 -24.87
N SER A 4 19.55 -2.20 -24.00
CA SER A 4 18.72 -1.03 -23.68
C SER A 4 17.28 -1.48 -23.55
N ASP A 5 16.89 -1.69 -22.36
CA ASP A 5 15.67 -1.18 -21.76
C ASP A 5 15.70 -1.55 -20.29
N TRP A 6 16.70 -1.01 -19.60
CA TRP A 6 16.54 -0.74 -18.20
C TRP A 6 15.72 0.56 -18.14
N SER A 7 14.43 0.45 -18.50
CA SER A 7 13.53 1.52 -18.19
C SER A 7 13.45 1.59 -16.66
N SER A 8 13.47 2.78 -16.15
CA SER A 8 13.35 3.13 -14.74
C SER A 8 12.01 2.72 -14.11
N ASP A 9 11.29 1.80 -14.73
CA ASP A 9 9.98 1.31 -14.32
C ASP A 9 10.04 0.23 -13.23
N VAL A 10 11.23 -0.13 -12.77
CA VAL A 10 11.42 -1.15 -11.71
C VAL A 10 11.09 -0.61 -10.30
N CYS A 11 10.81 0.67 -10.16
CA CYS A 11 10.20 1.24 -8.96
C CYS A 11 8.73 1.56 -9.20
N SER A 12 7.95 0.60 -9.70
CA SER A 12 6.51 0.75 -9.69
C SER A 12 6.06 0.71 -8.24
N SER A 13 5.67 1.83 -7.72
CA SER A 13 4.99 1.96 -6.43
C SER A 13 3.49 1.65 -6.58
N ASP A 14 3.16 0.78 -7.54
CA ASP A 14 1.80 0.34 -7.81
C ASP A 14 1.22 -0.40 -6.61
N LEU A 15 -0.07 -0.31 -6.44
CA LEU A 15 -0.78 -1.17 -5.52
C LEU A 15 -1.09 -2.47 -6.26
N ASP A 16 -0.26 -3.48 -6.08
CA ASP A 16 -0.44 -4.77 -6.71
C ASP A 16 -0.95 -5.82 -5.72
N LEU A 17 -1.87 -6.63 -6.18
CA LEU A 17 -2.35 -7.81 -5.48
C LEU A 17 -1.82 -9.05 -6.18
N LEU A 18 -1.02 -9.83 -5.48
CA LEU A 18 -0.28 -10.97 -6.02
C LEU A 18 -0.66 -12.24 -5.28
N LEU A 19 -0.87 -13.33 -6.01
CA LEU A 19 -1.02 -14.68 -5.45
C LEU A 19 0.30 -15.43 -5.56
N CYS A 20 0.87 -15.81 -4.40
CA CYS A 20 2.12 -16.54 -4.33
C CYS A 20 1.85 -18.06 -4.19
N HIS A 21 2.33 -18.83 -5.14
CA HIS A 21 2.30 -20.30 -5.12
C HIS A 21 3.67 -20.83 -4.67
N GLY A 22 3.96 -20.71 -3.38
CA GLY A 22 5.32 -20.95 -2.87
C GLY A 22 6.30 -19.86 -3.27
N ALA A 23 7.59 -20.19 -3.38
CA ALA A 23 8.65 -19.23 -3.69
C ALA A 23 8.85 -18.98 -5.20
N GLU A 24 8.36 -19.87 -6.05
CA GLU A 24 8.76 -19.91 -7.46
C GLU A 24 7.74 -19.31 -8.43
N ARG A 25 6.48 -19.21 -8.03
CA ARG A 25 5.43 -18.75 -8.93
C ARG A 25 4.57 -17.67 -8.29
N ILE A 26 4.54 -16.50 -8.92
CA ILE A 26 3.71 -15.37 -8.53
C ILE A 26 2.72 -15.09 -9.67
N THR A 27 1.43 -14.99 -9.34
CA THR A 27 0.37 -14.66 -10.29
C THR A 27 -0.22 -13.31 -9.91
N PRO A 28 -0.16 -12.30 -10.79
CA PRO A 28 -0.87 -11.06 -10.58
C PRO A 28 -2.39 -11.30 -10.56
N LEU A 29 -3.07 -10.81 -9.53
CA LEU A 29 -4.53 -10.89 -9.41
C LEU A 29 -5.20 -9.56 -9.70
N GLY A 30 -4.58 -8.45 -9.27
CA GLY A 30 -5.17 -7.12 -9.43
C GLY A 30 -4.15 -6.03 -9.18
N THR A 31 -4.49 -4.81 -9.60
CA THR A 31 -3.61 -3.64 -9.49
C THR A 31 -4.41 -2.35 -9.37
N SER A 32 -3.74 -1.24 -9.08
CA SER A 32 -4.31 0.09 -9.27
C SER A 32 -4.29 0.48 -10.75
N SER A 33 -5.40 1.04 -11.23
CA SER A 33 -5.56 1.37 -12.66
C SER A 33 -4.94 2.71 -13.07
N ASP A 34 -4.56 3.58 -12.13
CA ASP A 34 -4.27 4.98 -12.45
C ASP A 34 -3.22 5.68 -11.57
N LEU A 35 -3.28 5.58 -10.26
CA LEU A 35 -2.41 6.31 -9.35
C LEU A 35 -1.88 5.41 -8.25
N TYR A 36 -0.64 5.61 -7.89
CA TYR A 36 0.03 4.87 -6.82
C TYR A 36 -0.39 5.38 -5.44
N ALA A 37 -0.60 4.48 -4.50
CA ALA A 37 -1.04 4.83 -3.15
C ALA A 37 -0.05 5.78 -2.46
N GLY A 38 1.26 5.53 -2.60
CA GLY A 38 2.31 6.41 -2.08
C GLY A 38 2.25 7.80 -2.69
N GLN A 39 2.08 7.90 -4.00
CA GLN A 39 1.96 9.19 -4.69
C GLN A 39 0.73 9.97 -4.25
N ALA A 40 -0.42 9.31 -4.02
CA ALA A 40 -1.61 9.99 -3.54
C ALA A 40 -1.38 10.64 -2.17
N VAL A 41 -0.69 9.93 -1.27
CA VAL A 41 -0.32 10.43 0.06
C VAL A 41 0.69 11.58 -0.04
N ASP A 42 1.74 11.41 -0.84
CA ASP A 42 2.78 12.43 -1.01
C ASP A 42 2.26 13.70 -1.67
N ARG A 43 1.41 13.60 -2.70
CA ARG A 43 0.78 14.75 -3.35
C ARG A 43 -0.10 15.55 -2.38
N LEU A 44 -0.88 14.86 -1.54
CA LEU A 44 -1.64 15.53 -0.49
C LEU A 44 -0.71 16.28 0.47
N GLY A 45 0.34 15.61 0.95
CA GLY A 45 1.28 16.21 1.89
C GLY A 45 1.99 17.43 1.33
N VAL A 46 2.48 17.36 0.09
CA VAL A 46 3.09 18.50 -0.61
C VAL A 46 2.09 19.66 -0.77
N LYS A 47 0.83 19.34 -1.10
CA LYS A 47 -0.25 20.36 -1.20
C LYS A 47 -0.53 21.04 0.14
N LEU A 48 -0.34 20.35 1.26
CA LEU A 48 -0.44 20.89 2.61
C LEU A 48 0.85 21.61 3.07
N GLY A 49 1.89 21.66 2.24
CA GLY A 49 3.15 22.34 2.53
C GLY A 49 4.18 21.47 3.25
N PHE A 50 3.99 20.16 3.33
CA PHE A 50 4.96 19.26 3.94
C PHE A 50 6.11 18.93 2.98
N PRO A 51 7.33 18.68 3.52
CA PRO A 51 8.45 18.25 2.70
C PRO A 51 8.23 16.85 2.12
N PHE A 52 8.82 16.61 0.95
CA PHE A 52 8.84 15.27 0.32
C PHE A 52 10.00 14.42 0.85
N PRO A 53 9.81 13.10 1.11
CA PRO A 53 8.55 12.35 1.04
C PRO A 53 7.61 12.69 2.21
N ALA A 54 6.32 12.88 1.91
CA ALA A 54 5.38 13.48 2.85
C ALA A 54 4.61 12.47 3.73
N GLY A 55 4.76 11.17 3.46
CA GLY A 55 3.98 10.11 4.12
C GLY A 55 4.02 10.12 5.65
N VAL A 56 5.19 10.43 6.25
CA VAL A 56 5.34 10.53 7.70
C VAL A 56 4.51 11.68 8.26
N TYR A 57 4.62 12.86 7.67
CA TYR A 57 3.87 14.06 8.09
C TYR A 57 2.37 13.89 7.94
N VAL A 58 1.92 13.27 6.84
CA VAL A 58 0.50 12.93 6.64
C VAL A 58 0.01 11.98 7.72
N SER A 59 0.81 11.00 8.12
CA SER A 59 0.45 10.05 9.18
C SER A 59 0.41 10.73 10.56
N GLU A 60 1.34 11.62 10.86
CA GLU A 60 1.36 12.40 12.10
C GLU A 60 0.14 13.32 12.19
N GLN A 61 -0.20 14.03 11.11
CA GLN A 61 -1.38 14.87 11.06
C GLN A 61 -2.67 14.05 11.23
N ALA A 62 -2.79 12.92 10.54
CA ALA A 62 -3.94 12.05 10.65
C ALA A 62 -4.19 11.56 12.08
N ALA A 63 -3.11 11.34 12.86
CA ALA A 63 -3.19 10.90 14.25
C ALA A 63 -3.81 11.97 15.18
N LEU A 64 -3.74 13.26 14.82
CA LEU A 64 -4.34 14.35 15.58
C LEU A 64 -5.88 14.39 15.43
N CYS A 65 -6.42 13.87 14.34
CA CYS A 65 -7.85 13.88 14.09
C CYS A 65 -8.59 12.83 14.92
N LYS A 66 -9.45 13.28 15.81
CA LYS A 66 -10.31 12.43 16.66
C LYS A 66 -11.67 12.14 16.04
N GLU A 67 -12.01 12.84 14.98
CA GLU A 67 -13.30 12.71 14.32
C GLU A 67 -13.44 11.35 13.61
N LYS A 68 -14.68 10.93 13.47
CA LYS A 68 -15.04 9.74 12.69
C LYS A 68 -15.02 10.10 11.20
N VAL A 69 -14.19 9.42 10.43
CA VAL A 69 -14.03 9.66 9.01
C VAL A 69 -14.53 8.45 8.22
N HIS A 70 -15.30 8.70 7.17
CA HIS A 70 -15.86 7.66 6.33
C HIS A 70 -15.21 7.70 4.94
N PRO A 71 -14.32 6.73 4.62
CA PRO A 71 -13.64 6.69 3.34
C PRO A 71 -14.60 6.34 2.19
N LYS A 72 -14.40 7.00 1.04
CA LYS A 72 -15.10 6.68 -0.21
C LYS A 72 -14.07 6.22 -1.24
N VAL A 73 -14.18 4.96 -1.66
CA VAL A 73 -13.19 4.33 -2.54
C VAL A 73 -13.86 3.69 -3.75
N SER A 74 -13.09 3.59 -4.84
CA SER A 74 -13.46 2.90 -6.06
C SER A 74 -12.65 1.62 -6.18
N VAL A 75 -13.30 0.50 -5.85
CA VAL A 75 -12.73 -0.84 -6.02
C VAL A 75 -13.73 -1.66 -6.82
N HIS A 76 -13.27 -2.25 -7.90
CA HIS A 76 -14.05 -3.12 -8.76
C HIS A 76 -13.32 -4.47 -8.84
N GLU A 77 -13.94 -5.50 -8.26
CA GLU A 77 -13.32 -6.82 -8.11
C GLU A 77 -11.95 -6.73 -7.43
N LEU A 78 -10.87 -7.00 -8.15
CA LEU A 78 -9.50 -6.97 -7.66
C LEU A 78 -8.70 -5.76 -8.15
N THR A 79 -9.37 -4.79 -8.78
CA THR A 79 -8.75 -3.57 -9.32
C THR A 79 -9.28 -2.34 -8.59
N CYS A 80 -8.43 -1.34 -8.36
CA CYS A 80 -8.83 -0.08 -7.74
C CYS A 80 -8.44 1.13 -8.57
N SER A 81 -9.09 2.27 -8.28
CA SER A 81 -8.75 3.59 -8.80
C SER A 81 -8.50 4.53 -7.63
N LEU A 82 -7.37 5.21 -7.65
CA LEU A 82 -6.93 6.16 -6.62
C LEU A 82 -6.87 7.61 -7.14
N SER A 83 -7.03 7.85 -8.45
CA SER A 83 -6.98 9.19 -9.05
C SER A 83 -8.04 10.14 -8.48
N GLY A 84 -9.21 9.61 -8.15
CA GLY A 84 -10.28 10.38 -7.52
C GLY A 84 -9.96 10.86 -6.09
N LEU A 85 -9.00 10.23 -5.40
CA LEU A 85 -8.66 10.53 -4.01
C LEU A 85 -8.09 11.95 -3.86
N GLU A 86 -7.23 12.37 -4.79
CA GLU A 86 -6.66 13.73 -4.78
C GLU A 86 -7.76 14.79 -4.89
N ASN A 87 -8.72 14.60 -5.78
CA ASN A 87 -9.86 15.51 -5.94
C ASN A 87 -10.78 15.51 -4.71
N GLN A 88 -11.00 14.36 -4.09
CA GLN A 88 -11.80 14.25 -2.87
C GLN A 88 -11.11 15.00 -1.71
N CYS A 89 -9.79 14.84 -1.53
CA CYS A 89 -9.03 15.56 -0.53
C CYS A 89 -9.05 17.08 -0.80
N ALA A 90 -8.88 17.50 -2.06
CA ALA A 90 -8.95 18.91 -2.44
C ALA A 90 -10.32 19.52 -2.13
N LYS A 91 -11.40 18.78 -2.39
CA LYS A 91 -12.77 19.22 -2.08
C LYS A 91 -12.97 19.35 -0.57
N LEU A 92 -12.52 18.39 0.22
CA LEU A 92 -12.64 18.47 1.69
C LEU A 92 -11.92 19.70 2.26
N LEU A 93 -10.73 20.04 1.73
CA LEU A 93 -10.02 21.27 2.10
C LEU A 93 -10.81 22.51 1.70
N ALA A 94 -11.40 22.54 0.52
CA ALA A 94 -12.24 23.65 0.05
C ALA A 94 -13.54 23.80 0.86
N ASP A 95 -14.10 22.69 1.34
CA ASP A 95 -15.28 22.64 2.20
C ASP A 95 -14.96 23.04 3.67
N GLY A 96 -13.68 23.38 3.97
CA GLY A 96 -13.25 23.91 5.27
C GLY A 96 -12.81 22.87 6.29
N HIS A 97 -12.62 21.62 5.90
CA HIS A 97 -12.02 20.62 6.80
C HIS A 97 -10.53 20.92 7.03
N ASP A 98 -10.05 20.67 8.24
CA ASP A 98 -8.67 20.88 8.61
C ASP A 98 -7.71 19.80 8.04
N ALA A 99 -6.42 20.10 8.08
CA ALA A 99 -5.40 19.17 7.58
C ALA A 99 -5.43 17.79 8.28
N PRO A 100 -5.56 17.69 9.61
CA PRO A 100 -5.72 16.42 10.31
C PRO A 100 -6.85 15.54 9.77
N TYR A 101 -8.02 16.13 9.53
CA TYR A 101 -9.18 15.40 8.99
C TYR A 101 -8.89 14.87 7.58
N VAL A 102 -8.35 15.72 6.71
CA VAL A 102 -8.09 15.34 5.30
C VAL A 102 -6.96 14.32 5.19
N CYS A 103 -5.92 14.44 6.00
CA CYS A 103 -4.86 13.43 6.09
C CYS A 103 -5.42 12.08 6.54
N LYS A 104 -6.26 12.06 7.57
CA LYS A 104 -6.92 10.84 8.04
C LYS A 104 -7.84 10.25 6.98
N TYR A 105 -8.59 11.08 6.27
CA TYR A 105 -9.43 10.66 5.15
C TYR A 105 -8.61 9.97 4.07
N CYS A 106 -7.51 10.58 3.65
CA CYS A 106 -6.62 10.03 2.63
C CYS A 106 -6.10 8.64 3.02
N LEU A 107 -5.53 8.50 4.22
CA LEU A 107 -5.00 7.22 4.69
C LEU A 107 -6.08 6.16 4.86
N LEU A 108 -7.27 6.54 5.34
CA LEU A 108 -8.38 5.61 5.46
C LEU A 108 -8.94 5.17 4.10
N CYS A 109 -8.91 6.04 3.08
CA CYS A 109 -9.25 5.63 1.72
C CYS A 109 -8.27 4.58 1.18
N VAL A 110 -6.96 4.76 1.41
CA VAL A 110 -5.98 3.71 1.05
C VAL A 110 -6.25 2.43 1.84
N GLY A 111 -6.45 2.52 3.15
CA GLY A 111 -6.76 1.37 4.00
C GLY A 111 -8.02 0.62 3.57
N GLU A 112 -9.11 1.34 3.24
CA GLU A 112 -10.36 0.75 2.78
C GLU A 112 -10.21 0.08 1.40
N THR A 113 -9.41 0.67 0.51
CA THR A 113 -9.07 0.06 -0.79
C THR A 113 -8.39 -1.29 -0.58
N LEU A 114 -7.38 -1.34 0.28
CA LEU A 114 -6.68 -2.58 0.64
C LEU A 114 -7.62 -3.64 1.24
N VAL A 115 -8.50 -3.22 2.16
CA VAL A 115 -9.49 -4.11 2.78
C VAL A 115 -10.41 -4.73 1.74
N ARG A 116 -10.94 -3.93 0.82
CA ARG A 116 -11.85 -4.46 -0.22
C ARG A 116 -11.15 -5.39 -1.18
N MET A 117 -9.98 -5.02 -1.69
CA MET A 117 -9.22 -5.88 -2.60
C MET A 117 -8.82 -7.20 -1.93
N ALA A 118 -8.32 -7.14 -0.68
CA ALA A 118 -7.94 -8.33 0.06
C ALA A 118 -9.14 -9.26 0.34
N ASN A 119 -10.28 -8.71 0.78
CA ASN A 119 -11.47 -9.52 1.04
C ASN A 119 -12.06 -10.11 -0.23
N ASN A 120 -12.03 -9.39 -1.35
CA ASN A 120 -12.44 -9.92 -2.65
C ASN A 120 -11.54 -11.10 -3.07
N ALA A 121 -10.22 -10.97 -2.91
CA ALA A 121 -9.29 -12.06 -3.19
C ALA A 121 -9.51 -13.27 -2.24
N LEU A 122 -9.76 -13.03 -0.96
CA LEU A 122 -10.04 -14.09 0.01
C LEU A 122 -11.37 -14.80 -0.26
N ALA A 123 -12.32 -14.16 -0.93
CA ALA A 123 -13.56 -14.82 -1.37
C ALA A 123 -13.28 -15.90 -2.43
N GLU A 124 -12.29 -15.68 -3.30
CA GLU A 124 -11.84 -16.65 -4.31
C GLU A 124 -10.80 -17.63 -3.77
N HIS A 125 -10.01 -17.19 -2.77
CA HIS A 125 -8.91 -17.96 -2.16
C HIS A 125 -9.05 -18.02 -0.64
N PRO A 126 -10.07 -18.71 -0.10
CA PRO A 126 -10.37 -18.70 1.33
C PRO A 126 -9.25 -19.31 2.18
N GLY A 127 -9.00 -18.71 3.34
CA GLY A 127 -8.07 -19.23 4.34
C GLY A 127 -6.60 -18.88 4.09
N LEU A 128 -6.25 -18.22 2.99
CA LEU A 128 -4.88 -17.78 2.75
C LEU A 128 -4.48 -16.62 3.67
N PRO A 129 -3.22 -16.55 4.12
CA PRO A 129 -2.70 -15.35 4.77
C PRO A 129 -2.52 -14.23 3.75
N VAL A 130 -2.78 -12.98 4.16
CA VAL A 130 -2.55 -11.80 3.34
C VAL A 130 -1.37 -11.03 3.91
N VAL A 131 -0.31 -10.84 3.11
CA VAL A 131 0.89 -10.10 3.51
C VAL A 131 0.88 -8.73 2.85
N PHE A 132 0.95 -7.69 3.67
CA PHE A 132 1.02 -6.30 3.23
C PHE A 132 2.45 -5.78 3.34
N ALA A 133 2.98 -5.26 2.22
CA ALA A 133 4.31 -4.68 2.10
C ALA A 133 4.24 -3.32 1.41
N GLY A 134 5.30 -2.52 1.52
CA GLY A 134 5.40 -1.20 0.92
C GLY A 134 5.43 -0.06 1.93
N GLY A 135 5.94 1.11 1.52
CA GLY A 135 6.18 2.25 2.42
C GLY A 135 4.91 2.78 3.09
N VAL A 136 3.79 2.79 2.38
CA VAL A 136 2.49 3.25 2.92
C VAL A 136 2.00 2.34 4.07
N MET A 137 2.43 1.08 4.08
CA MET A 137 2.10 0.11 5.14
C MET A 137 2.83 0.37 6.45
N SER A 138 3.74 1.34 6.52
CA SER A 138 4.33 1.79 7.79
C SER A 138 3.38 2.68 8.60
N SER A 139 2.29 3.17 8.03
CA SER A 139 1.27 3.94 8.77
C SER A 139 0.50 3.05 9.75
N ASP A 140 0.60 3.35 11.04
CA ASP A 140 -0.11 2.62 12.11
C ASP A 140 -1.62 2.72 11.95
N LEU A 141 -2.13 3.83 11.42
CA LEU A 141 -3.54 4.01 11.13
C LEU A 141 -4.03 2.99 10.10
N ILE A 142 -3.31 2.84 8.99
CA ILE A 142 -3.63 1.87 7.94
C ILE A 142 -3.51 0.44 8.48
N ARG A 143 -2.43 0.13 9.19
CA ARG A 143 -2.21 -1.20 9.77
C ARG A 143 -3.36 -1.59 10.69
N THR A 144 -3.72 -0.72 11.62
CA THR A 144 -4.84 -0.95 12.55
C THR A 144 -6.16 -1.12 11.81
N TYR A 145 -6.40 -0.26 10.79
CA TYR A 145 -7.64 -0.31 10.00
C TYR A 145 -7.79 -1.63 9.25
N VAL A 146 -6.73 -2.09 8.60
CA VAL A 146 -6.69 -3.33 7.82
C VAL A 146 -6.74 -4.56 8.73
N THR A 147 -5.93 -4.61 9.80
CA THR A 147 -5.90 -5.75 10.74
C THR A 147 -7.28 -6.05 11.32
N ASN A 148 -8.07 -5.03 11.59
CA ASN A 148 -9.42 -5.20 12.15
C ASN A 148 -10.47 -5.69 11.12
N ARG A 149 -10.12 -5.77 9.82
CA ARG A 149 -11.08 -6.02 8.72
C ARG A 149 -10.67 -7.11 7.74
N VAL A 150 -9.41 -7.50 7.75
CA VAL A 150 -8.89 -8.56 6.88
C VAL A 150 -8.43 -9.73 7.75
N PRO A 151 -9.03 -10.92 7.60
CA PRO A 151 -8.58 -12.10 8.32
C PRO A 151 -7.15 -12.48 7.92
N ASN A 152 -6.37 -12.95 8.88
CA ASN A 152 -4.98 -13.37 8.65
C ASN A 152 -4.10 -12.31 7.96
N ALA A 153 -4.30 -11.02 8.31
CA ALA A 153 -3.49 -9.93 7.80
C ALA A 153 -2.12 -9.90 8.51
N HIS A 154 -1.06 -9.90 7.71
CA HIS A 154 0.33 -9.78 8.17
C HIS A 154 0.98 -8.58 7.52
N PHE A 155 1.85 -7.88 8.25
CA PHE A 155 2.56 -6.70 7.75
C PHE A 155 4.06 -6.91 7.82
N VAL A 156 4.73 -6.59 6.73
CA VAL A 156 6.19 -6.52 6.72
C VAL A 156 6.65 -5.44 7.70
N PRO A 157 7.65 -5.70 8.55
CA PRO A 157 8.21 -4.68 9.43
C PRO A 157 8.69 -3.45 8.64
N GLY A 158 8.41 -2.24 9.12
CA GLY A 158 8.65 -0.98 8.39
C GLY A 158 10.09 -0.82 7.86
N LYS A 159 11.09 -1.30 8.60
CA LYS A 159 12.50 -1.30 8.18
C LYS A 159 12.80 -2.13 6.93
N PHE A 160 11.89 -3.01 6.52
CA PHE A 160 12.01 -3.85 5.31
C PHE A 160 10.92 -3.53 4.27
N ALA A 161 10.00 -2.62 4.58
CA ALA A 161 8.83 -2.36 3.76
C ALA A 161 9.09 -1.41 2.58
N SER A 162 10.15 -0.59 2.67
CA SER A 162 10.47 0.44 1.66
C SER A 162 11.62 0.06 0.73
N ASP A 163 12.38 -0.99 1.05
CA ASP A 163 13.54 -1.43 0.27
C ASP A 163 13.50 -2.94 0.05
N ASN A 164 13.47 -3.34 -1.20
CA ASN A 164 13.39 -4.73 -1.59
C ASN A 164 14.77 -5.37 -1.85
N ALA A 165 15.86 -4.62 -1.79
CA ALA A 165 17.22 -5.13 -2.04
C ALA A 165 17.58 -6.28 -1.11
N ILE A 166 17.18 -6.22 0.16
CA ILE A 166 17.39 -7.30 1.13
C ILE A 166 16.61 -8.56 0.74
N GLY A 167 15.35 -8.43 0.34
CA GLY A 167 14.52 -9.56 -0.09
C GLY A 167 15.11 -10.26 -1.31
N ILE A 168 15.54 -9.50 -2.31
CA ILE A 168 16.19 -10.03 -3.52
C ILE A 168 17.52 -10.71 -3.17
N SER A 169 18.31 -10.12 -2.27
CA SER A 169 19.58 -10.73 -1.82
C SER A 169 19.35 -12.06 -1.10
N ILE A 170 18.31 -12.18 -0.29
CA ILE A 170 17.94 -13.42 0.39
C ILE A 170 17.49 -14.49 -0.65
N LEU A 171 16.69 -14.10 -1.63
CA LEU A 171 16.26 -15.00 -2.70
C LEU A 171 17.46 -15.50 -3.51
N ALA A 172 18.35 -14.61 -3.92
CA ALA A 172 19.58 -14.97 -4.64
C ALA A 172 20.49 -15.89 -3.78
N ALA A 173 20.64 -15.62 -2.49
CA ALA A 173 21.41 -16.47 -1.59
C ALA A 173 20.81 -17.88 -1.44
N ARG A 174 19.48 -18.01 -1.45
CA ARG A 174 18.77 -19.31 -1.46
C ARG A 174 19.02 -20.07 -2.75
N GLU A 175 18.88 -19.42 -3.89
CA GLU A 175 19.15 -20.02 -5.22
C GLU A 175 20.59 -20.51 -5.35
N CYS A 176 21.57 -19.77 -4.82
CA CYS A 176 22.97 -20.14 -4.82
C CYS A 176 23.35 -21.15 -3.70
N GLY A 177 22.39 -21.60 -2.88
CA GLY A 177 22.67 -22.50 -1.75
C GLY A 177 23.46 -21.87 -0.62
N ALA A 178 23.63 -20.55 -0.62
CA ALA A 178 24.38 -19.82 0.40
C ALA A 178 23.54 -19.45 1.63
N TRP A 179 22.24 -19.70 1.62
CA TRP A 179 21.32 -19.45 2.74
C TRP A 179 20.84 -20.76 3.35
N PRO A 180 20.91 -20.93 4.68
CA PRO A 180 20.44 -22.15 5.31
C PRO A 180 18.94 -22.33 5.08
N THR A 181 18.56 -23.45 4.48
CA THR A 181 17.17 -23.90 4.42
C THR A 181 16.76 -24.36 5.81
N THR A 182 16.18 -23.47 6.61
CA THR A 182 15.53 -23.89 7.86
C THR A 182 14.28 -24.67 7.46
N SER A 183 14.31 -25.97 7.62
CA SER A 183 13.11 -26.81 7.58
C SER A 183 12.16 -26.33 8.68
N MET A 184 11.01 -25.80 8.30
CA MET A 184 9.86 -25.62 9.21
C MET A 184 9.22 -26.98 9.47
#